data_e9bc7d2e24e61ab1ba5f83eb0af65ae1
#
_entry.id   e9bc7d2e24e61ab1ba5f83eb0af65ae1
#
_cell.length_a   1.000
_cell.length_b   1.000
_cell.length_c   1.000
_cell.angle_alpha   90.00
_cell.angle_beta   90.00
_cell.angle_gamma   90.00
#
_symmetry.space_group_name_H-M   'P 1'
#
loop_
_entity.id
_entity.type
_entity.pdbx_description
1 polymer ?
#
loop_
_entity_poly.entity_id
_entity_poly.type
_entity_poly.pdbx_seq_one_letter_code
_entity_poly.pdbx_strand_id
1 'polypeptide(L)'
;MSSGPATCPPLMEAVVAPVSPQERTESLDILRGWAVFGIILADVDILFNITPGTDYVLNELHKVFVVDKFWPLFSFLFGLGFAMQITRAKSRGQDFLPLYRRRLLALLLFGLANALLLLHVWRGEILHRYALCGFLLLLFRKCSPRTLLLAAALCLLIPRVYDAVLAGTHLLRLGNPQTAAQAVQEEARREVKSRAWDAEYKRIAREGDYFALMKRRAQAFTRQFSSLRFYLRQLEFPFALFLIGLYAGRRQIFENLSANLQLVRRVMWWGLGLGLVGQSVWLVSEKLPSPAWPYFTRQAGSILEPFADVALSFFYATAVVLLAQHTGWRKFLAPLAAPGRMALTNYLLQSVAFAILCPRYALGLFEQVRPAQAWGVAVVIFGLELVISLWWLRRFRFGPSEWLWRALTYGQLQPMRIRQPSPLAVGKSSGSG
;
A
#
# COMPACT_ATOMS: atom_id res chain seq x y z
N MET A 1 55.19 -38.71 21.64
CA MET A 1 53.82 -38.76 21.08
C MET A 1 53.23 -37.39 21.38
N SER A 2 53.33 -36.52 20.40
CA SER A 2 52.85 -35.12 20.50
C SER A 2 51.50 -35.01 19.83
N SER A 3 50.45 -34.75 20.59
CA SER A 3 49.10 -34.47 20.08
C SER A 3 49.02 -33.02 19.62
N GLY A 4 48.96 -32.81 18.28
CA GLY A 4 48.73 -31.49 17.69
C GLY A 4 47.32 -31.00 17.99
N PRO A 5 47.12 -29.68 18.05
CA PRO A 5 45.80 -29.07 18.35
C PRO A 5 44.87 -29.30 17.14
N ALA A 6 43.67 -29.81 17.44
CA ALA A 6 42.58 -29.91 16.51
C ALA A 6 42.18 -28.53 16.03
N THR A 7 42.42 -28.19 14.76
CA THR A 7 41.92 -26.99 14.10
C THR A 7 40.38 -27.07 13.97
N CYS A 8 39.69 -26.25 14.71
CA CYS A 8 38.28 -26.05 14.59
C CYS A 8 37.98 -25.54 13.17
N PRO A 9 37.04 -26.13 12.40
CA PRO A 9 36.71 -25.61 11.09
C PRO A 9 36.09 -24.21 11.23
N PRO A 10 36.37 -23.26 10.32
CA PRO A 10 35.83 -21.94 10.39
C PRO A 10 34.30 -22.00 10.37
N LEU A 11 33.69 -21.29 11.33
CA LEU A 11 32.25 -21.07 11.37
C LEU A 11 31.84 -20.46 10.03
N MET A 12 31.27 -21.27 9.13
CA MET A 12 30.62 -20.78 7.93
C MET A 12 29.55 -19.79 8.43
N GLU A 13 29.74 -18.50 8.18
CA GLU A 13 28.70 -17.49 8.34
C GLU A 13 27.46 -18.02 7.64
N ALA A 14 26.42 -18.30 8.40
CA ALA A 14 25.15 -18.82 7.90
C ALA A 14 24.55 -17.78 6.94
N VAL A 15 24.78 -17.94 5.65
CA VAL A 15 24.23 -17.07 4.62
C VAL A 15 22.72 -17.14 4.72
N VAL A 16 22.10 -16.00 5.04
CA VAL A 16 20.64 -15.87 5.14
C VAL A 16 20.02 -16.24 3.79
N ALA A 17 19.45 -17.44 3.69
CA ALA A 17 18.88 -17.93 2.44
C ALA A 17 17.50 -17.26 2.18
N PRO A 18 17.18 -16.92 0.93
CA PRO A 18 15.86 -16.44 0.54
C PRO A 18 14.75 -17.46 0.86
N VAL A 19 13.52 -16.98 1.04
CA VAL A 19 12.32 -17.82 1.26
C VAL A 19 12.20 -18.84 0.12
N SER A 20 12.12 -20.12 0.48
CA SER A 20 11.90 -21.21 -0.50
C SER A 20 10.47 -21.13 -1.07
N PRO A 21 10.23 -21.66 -2.30
CA PRO A 21 8.89 -21.73 -2.87
C PRO A 21 7.87 -22.45 -1.99
N GLN A 22 8.30 -23.48 -1.24
CA GLN A 22 7.45 -24.29 -0.34
C GLN A 22 7.03 -23.54 0.93
N GLU A 23 7.76 -22.52 1.35
CA GLU A 23 7.44 -21.70 2.52
C GLU A 23 6.50 -20.51 2.18
N ARG A 24 6.05 -20.39 0.95
CA ARG A 24 5.20 -19.30 0.48
C ARG A 24 3.72 -19.66 0.65
N THR A 25 2.95 -18.70 1.15
CA THR A 25 1.50 -18.81 1.23
C THR A 25 0.90 -18.22 -0.04
N GLU A 26 0.40 -19.06 -0.94
CA GLU A 26 -0.18 -18.66 -2.24
C GLU A 26 -1.28 -17.60 -2.07
N SER A 27 -2.14 -17.74 -1.06
CA SER A 27 -3.21 -16.80 -0.77
C SER A 27 -2.71 -15.37 -0.47
N LEU A 28 -1.54 -15.21 0.15
CA LEU A 28 -0.95 -13.91 0.40
C LEU A 28 -0.38 -13.28 -0.88
N ASP A 29 0.16 -14.10 -1.78
CA ASP A 29 0.62 -13.59 -3.08
C ASP A 29 -0.56 -13.20 -3.97
N ILE A 30 -1.68 -13.95 -3.96
CA ILE A 30 -2.95 -13.58 -4.60
C ILE A 30 -3.45 -12.24 -4.04
N LEU A 31 -3.47 -12.08 -2.71
CA LEU A 31 -3.87 -10.83 -2.06
C LEU A 31 -3.02 -9.63 -2.46
N ARG A 32 -1.69 -9.81 -2.57
CA ARG A 32 -0.80 -8.74 -3.06
C ARG A 32 -1.10 -8.40 -4.52
N GLY A 33 -1.34 -9.40 -5.37
CA GLY A 33 -1.71 -9.17 -6.77
C GLY A 33 -3.05 -8.45 -6.91
N TRP A 34 -4.04 -8.83 -6.10
CA TRP A 34 -5.31 -8.11 -6.01
C TRP A 34 -5.12 -6.65 -5.58
N ALA A 35 -4.26 -6.41 -4.59
CA ALA A 35 -3.94 -5.06 -4.13
C ALA A 35 -3.21 -4.23 -5.19
N VAL A 36 -2.29 -4.83 -5.99
CA VAL A 36 -1.63 -4.17 -7.15
C VAL A 36 -2.67 -3.76 -8.19
N PHE A 37 -3.61 -4.65 -8.52
CA PHE A 37 -4.73 -4.31 -9.40
C PHE A 37 -5.56 -3.15 -8.86
N GLY A 38 -5.89 -3.20 -7.57
CA GLY A 38 -6.70 -2.16 -6.95
C GLY A 38 -6.00 -0.80 -6.89
N ILE A 39 -4.67 -0.76 -6.78
CA ILE A 39 -3.91 0.51 -6.81
C ILE A 39 -4.00 1.17 -8.17
N ILE A 40 -3.74 0.45 -9.26
CA ILE A 40 -3.85 1.08 -10.59
C ILE A 40 -5.28 1.50 -10.90
N LEU A 41 -6.27 0.69 -10.43
CA LEU A 41 -7.68 1.06 -10.58
C LEU A 41 -8.03 2.31 -9.77
N ALA A 42 -7.43 2.50 -8.59
CA ALA A 42 -7.63 3.71 -7.78
C ALA A 42 -6.96 4.95 -8.39
N ASP A 43 -5.73 4.79 -8.90
CA ASP A 43 -4.93 5.92 -9.39
C ASP A 43 -5.34 6.40 -10.78
N VAL A 44 -6.15 5.63 -11.52
CA VAL A 44 -6.60 6.00 -12.86
C VAL A 44 -7.56 7.20 -12.89
N ASP A 45 -8.09 7.61 -11.72
CA ASP A 45 -8.94 8.80 -11.58
C ASP A 45 -8.26 10.10 -11.99
N ILE A 46 -6.93 10.12 -12.03
CA ILE A 46 -6.15 11.25 -12.56
C ILE A 46 -6.43 11.54 -14.05
N LEU A 47 -6.92 10.54 -14.78
CA LEU A 47 -7.30 10.68 -16.19
C LEU A 47 -8.74 11.19 -16.35
N PHE A 48 -9.56 11.22 -15.27
CA PHE A 48 -10.98 11.45 -15.35
C PHE A 48 -11.34 12.85 -15.85
N ASN A 49 -11.99 12.90 -16.99
CA ASN A 49 -12.80 14.02 -17.42
C ASN A 49 -14.26 13.70 -17.08
N ILE A 50 -14.80 14.41 -16.09
CA ILE A 50 -16.12 14.12 -15.52
C ILE A 50 -17.14 15.06 -16.15
N THR A 51 -18.02 14.49 -16.98
CA THR A 51 -19.19 15.20 -17.50
C THR A 51 -20.44 14.91 -16.65
N PRO A 52 -21.44 15.80 -16.62
CA PRO A 52 -22.71 15.52 -15.95
C PRO A 52 -23.38 14.25 -16.47
N GLY A 53 -24.09 13.53 -15.59
CA GLY A 53 -24.79 12.30 -15.93
C GLY A 53 -24.02 11.04 -15.51
N THR A 54 -23.86 10.08 -16.42
CA THR A 54 -23.25 8.77 -16.13
C THR A 54 -21.83 8.87 -15.61
N ASP A 55 -21.01 9.79 -16.14
CA ASP A 55 -19.62 9.95 -15.70
C ASP A 55 -19.53 10.41 -14.26
N TYR A 56 -20.45 11.26 -13.82
CA TYR A 56 -20.56 11.69 -12.43
C TYR A 56 -20.89 10.51 -11.51
N VAL A 57 -21.87 9.67 -11.87
CA VAL A 57 -22.23 8.49 -11.09
C VAL A 57 -21.06 7.51 -10.99
N LEU A 58 -20.37 7.25 -12.11
CA LEU A 58 -19.20 6.38 -12.12
C LEU A 58 -18.06 6.91 -11.26
N ASN A 59 -17.85 8.23 -11.25
CA ASN A 59 -16.87 8.86 -10.38
C ASN A 59 -17.22 8.69 -8.89
N GLU A 60 -18.49 8.86 -8.51
CA GLU A 60 -18.91 8.66 -7.11
C GLU A 60 -18.78 7.18 -6.70
N LEU A 61 -19.15 6.24 -7.55
CA LEU A 61 -18.93 4.81 -7.33
C LEU A 61 -17.43 4.48 -7.20
N HIS A 62 -16.59 5.11 -8.02
CA HIS A 62 -15.14 4.96 -7.94
C HIS A 62 -14.60 5.44 -6.58
N LYS A 63 -15.04 6.60 -6.10
CA LYS A 63 -14.65 7.10 -4.78
C LYS A 63 -15.09 6.17 -3.65
N VAL A 64 -16.35 5.72 -3.68
CA VAL A 64 -16.92 4.87 -2.63
C VAL A 64 -16.26 3.49 -2.58
N PHE A 65 -16.00 2.85 -3.72
CA PHE A 65 -15.59 1.45 -3.77
C PHE A 65 -14.11 1.22 -4.11
N VAL A 66 -13.41 2.20 -4.65
CA VAL A 66 -12.06 2.00 -5.19
C VAL A 66 -11.02 2.88 -4.53
N VAL A 67 -11.23 4.19 -4.51
CA VAL A 67 -10.27 5.17 -3.99
C VAL A 67 -9.97 4.89 -2.51
N ASP A 68 -8.69 4.85 -2.17
CA ASP A 68 -8.17 4.64 -0.81
C ASP A 68 -8.48 3.29 -0.14
N LYS A 69 -8.99 2.26 -0.87
CA LYS A 69 -9.30 0.93 -0.34
C LYS A 69 -8.15 -0.08 -0.46
N PHE A 70 -7.14 0.15 -1.29
CA PHE A 70 -6.11 -0.84 -1.59
C PHE A 70 -4.75 -0.59 -0.92
N TRP A 71 -4.35 0.66 -0.68
CA TRP A 71 -3.14 0.94 0.09
C TRP A 71 -3.23 0.47 1.55
N PRO A 72 -4.41 0.45 2.24
CA PRO A 72 -4.51 -0.12 3.58
C PRO A 72 -4.21 -1.61 3.59
N LEU A 73 -4.61 -2.33 2.54
CA LEU A 73 -4.28 -3.75 2.38
C LEU A 73 -2.77 -3.98 2.28
N PHE A 74 -2.06 -3.16 1.49
CA PHE A 74 -0.60 -3.23 1.43
C PHE A 74 0.06 -2.93 2.77
N SER A 75 -0.44 -1.95 3.51
CA SER A 75 0.05 -1.63 4.85
C SER A 75 -0.11 -2.81 5.79
N PHE A 76 -1.28 -3.43 5.82
CA PHE A 76 -1.53 -4.63 6.62
C PHE A 76 -0.62 -5.79 6.22
N LEU A 77 -0.48 -6.08 4.91
CA LEU A 77 0.37 -7.15 4.38
C LEU A 77 1.86 -6.92 4.67
N PHE A 78 2.30 -5.67 4.78
CA PHE A 78 3.67 -5.35 5.18
C PHE A 78 3.93 -5.76 6.64
N GLY A 79 3.04 -5.40 7.56
CA GLY A 79 3.12 -5.80 8.98
C GLY A 79 3.04 -7.32 9.15
N LEU A 80 2.16 -7.99 8.41
CA LEU A 80 2.06 -9.45 8.35
C LEU A 80 3.37 -10.09 7.88
N GLY A 81 3.93 -9.58 6.78
CA GLY A 81 5.20 -10.04 6.24
C GLY A 81 6.37 -9.84 7.21
N PHE A 82 6.34 -8.76 8.00
CA PHE A 82 7.30 -8.53 9.07
C PHE A 82 7.23 -9.61 10.16
N ALA A 83 6.04 -9.98 10.63
CA ALA A 83 5.85 -11.05 11.59
C ALA A 83 6.41 -12.39 11.07
N MET A 84 6.07 -12.76 9.83
CA MET A 84 6.55 -13.99 9.20
C MET A 84 8.07 -14.04 9.10
N GLN A 85 8.70 -12.89 8.79
CA GLN A 85 10.17 -12.82 8.71
C GLN A 85 10.83 -12.96 10.07
N ILE A 86 10.28 -12.36 11.13
CA ILE A 86 10.78 -12.55 12.50
C ILE A 86 10.72 -14.02 12.90
N THR A 87 9.57 -14.67 12.68
CA THR A 87 9.37 -16.07 13.03
C THR A 87 10.36 -16.97 12.31
N ARG A 88 10.57 -16.77 11.02
CA ARG A 88 11.56 -17.53 10.21
C ARG A 88 13.00 -17.28 10.63
N ALA A 89 13.38 -16.04 10.93
CA ALA A 89 14.72 -15.72 11.40
C ALA A 89 15.01 -16.41 12.75
N LYS A 90 14.04 -16.40 13.67
CA LYS A 90 14.15 -17.11 14.94
C LYS A 90 14.28 -18.62 14.76
N SER A 91 13.49 -19.26 13.88
CA SER A 91 13.60 -20.70 13.65
C SER A 91 14.92 -21.13 13.01
N ARG A 92 15.64 -20.20 12.37
CA ARG A 92 16.95 -20.42 11.75
C ARG A 92 18.13 -19.97 12.63
N GLY A 93 17.87 -19.48 13.85
CA GLY A 93 18.91 -18.96 14.74
C GLY A 93 19.65 -17.72 14.22
N GLN A 94 19.04 -16.96 13.29
CA GLN A 94 19.67 -15.84 12.60
C GLN A 94 19.31 -14.50 13.26
N ASP A 95 20.28 -13.56 13.28
CA ASP A 95 19.97 -12.19 13.72
C ASP A 95 19.15 -11.45 12.65
N PHE A 96 17.90 -11.22 12.98
CA PHE A 96 16.93 -10.56 12.13
C PHE A 96 17.21 -9.06 11.91
N LEU A 97 17.76 -8.38 12.90
CA LEU A 97 17.75 -6.92 12.97
C LEU A 97 18.62 -6.23 11.91
N PRO A 98 19.89 -6.63 11.69
CA PRO A 98 20.74 -5.98 10.68
C PRO A 98 20.17 -6.13 9.28
N LEU A 99 19.70 -7.34 8.95
CA LEU A 99 19.12 -7.65 7.64
C LEU A 99 17.87 -6.81 7.39
N TYR A 100 16.98 -6.70 8.38
CA TYR A 100 15.75 -5.97 8.23
C TYR A 100 15.98 -4.46 8.12
N ARG A 101 16.95 -3.90 8.86
CA ARG A 101 17.36 -2.50 8.70
C ARG A 101 17.86 -2.21 7.28
N ARG A 102 18.72 -3.05 6.71
CA ARG A 102 19.18 -2.94 5.30
C ARG A 102 18.01 -3.01 4.33
N ARG A 103 17.06 -3.91 4.58
CA ARG A 103 15.83 -4.04 3.78
C ARG A 103 14.98 -2.76 3.78
N LEU A 104 14.81 -2.13 4.94
CA LEU A 104 14.08 -0.87 5.08
C LEU A 104 14.83 0.31 4.44
N LEU A 105 16.15 0.37 4.58
CA LEU A 105 16.98 1.38 3.92
C LEU A 105 16.89 1.27 2.40
N ALA A 106 16.98 0.06 1.88
CA ALA A 106 16.81 -0.17 0.45
C ALA A 106 15.39 0.25 -0.02
N LEU A 107 14.33 -0.07 0.76
CA LEU A 107 12.97 0.37 0.45
C LEU A 107 12.84 1.91 0.48
N LEU A 108 13.49 2.56 1.44
CA LEU A 108 13.53 4.03 1.52
C LEU A 108 14.20 4.63 0.29
N LEU A 109 15.31 4.06 -0.16
CA LEU A 109 16.01 4.49 -1.38
C LEU A 109 15.13 4.33 -2.62
N PHE A 110 14.42 3.20 -2.75
CA PHE A 110 13.45 2.99 -3.83
C PHE A 110 12.33 4.04 -3.79
N GLY A 111 11.77 4.32 -2.61
CA GLY A 111 10.73 5.32 -2.45
C GLY A 111 11.21 6.73 -2.78
N LEU A 112 12.40 7.13 -2.31
CA LEU A 112 12.99 8.42 -2.65
C LEU A 112 13.32 8.52 -4.13
N ALA A 113 13.87 7.46 -4.74
CA ALA A 113 14.14 7.41 -6.17
C ALA A 113 12.83 7.53 -6.98
N ASN A 114 11.78 6.79 -6.60
CA ASN A 114 10.48 6.88 -7.24
C ASN A 114 9.87 8.29 -7.10
N ALA A 115 9.97 8.90 -5.91
CA ALA A 115 9.48 10.24 -5.65
C ALA A 115 10.23 11.32 -6.46
N LEU A 116 11.54 11.16 -6.67
CA LEU A 116 12.39 12.15 -7.32
C LEU A 116 12.51 11.91 -8.83
N LEU A 117 12.65 10.66 -9.27
CA LEU A 117 12.98 10.32 -10.65
C LEU A 117 11.75 9.91 -11.49
N LEU A 118 10.86 9.08 -10.92
CA LEU A 118 9.74 8.49 -11.65
C LEU A 118 8.41 9.23 -11.46
N LEU A 119 8.39 10.22 -10.56
CA LEU A 119 7.35 11.22 -10.60
C LEU A 119 5.95 10.68 -10.39
N HIS A 120 5.74 10.15 -9.22
CA HIS A 120 4.38 9.79 -8.82
C HIS A 120 3.44 10.99 -9.01
N VAL A 121 2.52 10.83 -9.94
CA VAL A 121 1.86 11.96 -10.61
C VAL A 121 0.92 12.72 -9.68
N TRP A 122 0.34 12.06 -8.66
CA TRP A 122 -0.77 12.69 -7.94
C TRP A 122 -0.78 12.49 -6.42
N ARG A 123 -0.70 11.27 -5.92
CA ARG A 123 -1.05 10.95 -4.52
C ARG A 123 0.12 10.79 -3.56
N GLY A 124 1.28 11.14 -3.96
CA GLY A 124 2.47 11.00 -3.13
C GLY A 124 2.97 9.55 -3.04
N GLU A 125 4.25 9.41 -3.10
CA GLU A 125 4.96 8.16 -3.06
C GLU A 125 4.77 7.47 -1.67
N ILE A 126 4.45 6.17 -1.64
CA ILE A 126 4.07 5.46 -0.42
C ILE A 126 5.23 4.61 0.16
N LEU A 127 6.23 4.25 -0.65
CA LEU A 127 7.32 3.36 -0.22
C LEU A 127 8.21 3.97 0.86
N HIS A 128 8.54 5.27 0.77
CA HIS A 128 9.32 5.95 1.81
C HIS A 128 8.56 6.00 3.14
N ARG A 129 7.22 6.21 3.11
CA ARG A 129 6.37 6.16 4.32
C ARG A 129 6.36 4.77 4.92
N TYR A 130 6.29 3.72 4.08
CA TYR A 130 6.35 2.32 4.52
C TYR A 130 7.69 1.97 5.14
N ALA A 131 8.79 2.49 4.59
CA ALA A 131 10.10 2.31 5.17
C ALA A 131 10.18 2.93 6.58
N LEU A 132 9.68 4.17 6.76
CA LEU A 132 9.64 4.85 8.06
C LEU A 132 8.73 4.13 9.06
N CYS A 133 7.52 3.74 8.66
CA CYS A 133 6.63 2.92 9.48
C CYS A 133 7.29 1.59 9.85
N GLY A 134 8.06 0.98 8.92
CA GLY A 134 8.83 -0.23 9.17
C GLY A 134 9.92 -0.05 10.21
N PHE A 135 10.63 1.09 10.24
CA PHE A 135 11.58 1.41 11.31
C PHE A 135 10.89 1.56 12.66
N LEU A 136 9.75 2.25 12.72
CA LEU A 136 8.94 2.35 13.93
C LEU A 136 8.44 0.98 14.40
N LEU A 137 8.04 0.11 13.46
CA LEU A 137 7.57 -1.25 13.76
C LEU A 137 8.62 -2.11 14.48
N LEU A 138 9.93 -1.85 14.24
CA LEU A 138 11.02 -2.52 14.95
C LEU A 138 10.95 -2.35 16.46
N LEU A 139 10.45 -1.21 16.95
CA LEU A 139 10.28 -0.95 18.39
C LEU A 139 9.25 -1.91 18.99
N PHE A 140 8.26 -2.32 18.22
CA PHE A 140 7.15 -3.17 18.65
C PHE A 140 7.43 -4.68 18.47
N ARG A 141 8.62 -5.05 17.99
CA ARG A 141 8.97 -6.46 17.71
C ARG A 141 8.92 -7.40 18.92
N LYS A 142 8.98 -6.88 20.14
CA LYS A 142 8.92 -7.65 21.39
C LYS A 142 7.64 -7.40 22.20
N CYS A 143 6.79 -6.46 21.77
CA CYS A 143 5.57 -6.08 22.50
C CYS A 143 4.53 -7.19 22.54
N SER A 144 3.69 -7.20 23.57
CA SER A 144 2.59 -8.16 23.69
C SER A 144 1.51 -7.95 22.63
N PRO A 145 0.70 -8.97 22.30
CA PRO A 145 -0.43 -8.79 21.36
C PRO A 145 -1.41 -7.70 21.79
N ARG A 146 -1.65 -7.54 23.10
CA ARG A 146 -2.50 -6.47 23.64
C ARG A 146 -1.91 -5.10 23.41
N THR A 147 -0.62 -4.93 23.63
CA THR A 147 0.11 -3.67 23.36
C THR A 147 0.06 -3.28 21.88
N LEU A 148 0.16 -4.25 20.96
CA LEU A 148 0.06 -3.98 19.53
C LEU A 148 -1.33 -3.43 19.15
N LEU A 149 -2.40 -4.04 19.65
CA LEU A 149 -3.77 -3.58 19.37
C LEU A 149 -4.06 -2.24 20.03
N LEU A 150 -3.59 -2.02 21.27
CA LEU A 150 -3.73 -0.74 21.95
C LEU A 150 -2.98 0.37 21.20
N ALA A 151 -1.74 0.12 20.79
CA ALA A 151 -0.96 1.09 20.03
C ALA A 151 -1.62 1.40 18.67
N ALA A 152 -2.14 0.39 17.96
CA ALA A 152 -2.89 0.60 16.72
C ALA A 152 -4.14 1.44 16.96
N ALA A 153 -4.93 1.14 18.01
CA ALA A 153 -6.11 1.91 18.37
C ALA A 153 -5.75 3.37 18.71
N LEU A 154 -4.70 3.60 19.50
CA LEU A 154 -4.23 4.95 19.83
C LEU A 154 -3.79 5.73 18.58
N CYS A 155 -3.06 5.11 17.65
CA CYS A 155 -2.66 5.71 16.38
C CYS A 155 -3.89 6.14 15.54
N LEU A 156 -4.97 5.36 15.57
CA LEU A 156 -6.18 5.67 14.82
C LEU A 156 -7.06 6.72 15.52
N LEU A 157 -7.19 6.64 16.84
CA LEU A 157 -8.16 7.46 17.60
C LEU A 157 -7.62 8.83 17.97
N ILE A 158 -6.36 8.94 18.43
CA ILE A 158 -5.81 10.22 18.91
C ILE A 158 -5.92 11.33 17.86
N PRO A 159 -5.52 11.12 16.60
CA PRO A 159 -5.63 12.15 15.58
C PRO A 159 -7.10 12.54 15.30
N ARG A 160 -8.01 11.57 15.38
CA ARG A 160 -9.46 11.82 15.16
C ARG A 160 -10.09 12.59 16.29
N VAL A 161 -9.75 12.27 17.54
CA VAL A 161 -10.17 13.05 18.71
C VAL A 161 -9.66 14.49 18.60
N TYR A 162 -8.41 14.66 18.21
CA TYR A 162 -7.84 15.98 17.99
C TYR A 162 -8.60 16.76 16.88
N ASP A 163 -8.95 16.12 15.76
CA ASP A 163 -9.75 16.74 14.70
C ASP A 163 -11.16 17.12 15.19
N ALA A 164 -11.77 16.22 15.96
CA ALA A 164 -13.09 16.50 16.55
C ALA A 164 -13.05 17.69 17.52
N VAL A 165 -11.99 17.78 18.35
CA VAL A 165 -11.78 18.92 19.25
C VAL A 165 -11.59 20.22 18.44
N LEU A 166 -10.78 20.20 17.38
CA LEU A 166 -10.62 21.37 16.51
C LEU A 166 -11.93 21.76 15.83
N ALA A 167 -12.70 20.80 15.35
CA ALA A 167 -14.02 21.06 14.80
C ALA A 167 -14.97 21.71 15.83
N GLY A 168 -14.96 21.16 17.05
CA GLY A 168 -15.73 21.75 18.17
C GLY A 168 -15.31 23.18 18.48
N THR A 169 -14.02 23.47 18.57
CA THR A 169 -13.52 24.85 18.81
C THR A 169 -13.88 25.79 17.66
N HIS A 170 -13.85 25.31 16.42
CA HIS A 170 -14.29 26.12 15.28
C HIS A 170 -15.80 26.44 15.35
N LEU A 171 -16.63 25.45 15.71
CA LEU A 171 -18.08 25.69 15.93
C LEU A 171 -18.35 26.69 17.03
N LEU A 172 -17.62 26.63 18.15
CA LEU A 172 -17.76 27.64 19.23
C LEU A 172 -17.39 29.05 18.73
N ARG A 173 -16.34 29.16 17.87
CA ARG A 173 -15.98 30.44 17.24
C ARG A 173 -17.07 30.95 16.29
N LEU A 174 -17.71 30.07 15.53
CA LEU A 174 -18.82 30.42 14.63
C LEU A 174 -20.08 30.85 15.42
N GLY A 175 -20.30 30.25 16.60
CA GLY A 175 -21.42 30.64 17.50
C GLY A 175 -21.23 31.97 18.23
N ASN A 176 -20.01 32.50 18.28
CA ASN A 176 -19.72 33.79 18.92
C ASN A 176 -19.67 34.91 17.86
N PRO A 177 -20.57 35.91 17.94
CA PRO A 177 -20.65 37.03 16.97
C PRO A 177 -19.34 37.79 16.77
N GLN A 178 -18.49 37.87 17.82
CA GLN A 178 -17.22 38.59 17.76
C GLN A 178 -16.13 37.84 16.96
N THR A 179 -16.18 36.50 16.89
CA THR A 179 -15.18 35.66 16.23
C THR A 179 -15.70 35.02 14.94
N ALA A 180 -17.00 34.98 14.71
CA ALA A 180 -17.62 34.31 13.57
C ALA A 180 -17.12 34.85 12.23
N ALA A 181 -17.08 36.16 12.06
CA ALA A 181 -16.62 36.79 10.81
C ALA A 181 -15.15 36.44 10.51
N GLN A 182 -14.29 36.43 11.53
CA GLN A 182 -12.87 36.06 11.39
C GLN A 182 -12.73 34.58 11.05
N ALA A 183 -13.49 33.69 11.70
CA ALA A 183 -13.46 32.26 11.43
C ALA A 183 -13.86 31.93 9.98
N VAL A 184 -14.95 32.53 9.49
CA VAL A 184 -15.42 32.43 8.11
C VAL A 184 -14.36 32.95 7.12
N GLN A 185 -13.75 34.10 7.42
CA GLN A 185 -12.70 34.67 6.55
C GLN A 185 -11.43 33.80 6.51
N GLU A 186 -11.02 33.24 7.65
CA GLU A 186 -9.89 32.32 7.71
C GLU A 186 -10.14 31.06 6.88
N GLU A 187 -11.34 30.49 6.95
CA GLU A 187 -11.74 29.30 6.17
C GLU A 187 -11.75 29.64 4.68
N ALA A 188 -12.37 30.72 4.27
CA ALA A 188 -12.39 31.18 2.89
C ALA A 188 -10.97 31.41 2.34
N ARG A 189 -10.07 32.00 3.11
CA ARG A 189 -8.66 32.20 2.71
C ARG A 189 -7.92 30.86 2.53
N ARG A 190 -8.16 29.87 3.40
CA ARG A 190 -7.57 28.53 3.28
C ARG A 190 -8.08 27.84 2.01
N GLU A 191 -9.37 27.92 1.75
CA GLU A 191 -9.99 27.32 0.57
C GLU A 191 -9.47 27.95 -0.71
N VAL A 192 -9.38 29.28 -0.80
CA VAL A 192 -8.80 29.99 -1.96
C VAL A 192 -7.34 29.56 -2.20
N LYS A 193 -6.52 29.47 -1.15
CA LYS A 193 -5.13 29.00 -1.29
C LYS A 193 -5.05 27.55 -1.76
N SER A 194 -5.92 26.68 -1.27
CA SER A 194 -5.96 25.27 -1.72
C SER A 194 -6.37 25.18 -3.18
N ARG A 195 -7.47 25.83 -3.56
CA ARG A 195 -7.94 25.87 -4.95
C ARG A 195 -6.90 26.46 -5.92
N ALA A 196 -6.23 27.55 -5.52
CA ALA A 196 -5.15 28.13 -6.34
C ALA A 196 -3.97 27.17 -6.51
N TRP A 197 -3.59 26.44 -5.45
CA TRP A 197 -2.55 25.45 -5.52
C TRP A 197 -2.91 24.30 -6.48
N ASP A 198 -4.15 23.81 -6.42
CA ASP A 198 -4.62 22.72 -7.27
C ASP A 198 -4.78 23.18 -8.72
N ALA A 199 -5.31 24.37 -8.94
CA ALA A 199 -5.44 24.98 -10.27
C ALA A 199 -4.08 25.16 -10.95
N GLU A 200 -3.07 25.61 -10.20
CA GLU A 200 -1.69 25.77 -10.72
C GLU A 200 -1.08 24.41 -11.08
N TYR A 201 -1.28 23.38 -10.24
CA TYR A 201 -0.83 22.03 -10.56
C TYR A 201 -1.49 21.51 -11.84
N LYS A 202 -2.81 21.64 -11.97
CA LYS A 202 -3.57 21.22 -13.15
C LYS A 202 -3.12 21.97 -14.41
N ARG A 203 -2.87 23.26 -14.30
CA ARG A 203 -2.35 24.07 -15.41
C ARG A 203 -0.98 23.56 -15.87
N ILE A 204 -0.04 23.33 -14.94
CA ILE A 204 1.29 22.81 -15.27
C ILE A 204 1.21 21.38 -15.83
N ALA A 205 0.32 20.54 -15.32
CA ALA A 205 0.14 19.18 -15.82
C ALA A 205 -0.43 19.15 -17.24
N ARG A 206 -1.31 20.11 -17.59
CA ARG A 206 -1.93 20.23 -18.92
C ARG A 206 -1.09 20.96 -19.94
N GLU A 207 -0.32 21.95 -19.55
CA GLU A 207 0.32 22.92 -20.46
C GLU A 207 1.84 22.97 -20.30
N GLY A 208 2.36 22.57 -19.14
CA GLY A 208 3.76 22.68 -18.78
C GLY A 208 4.66 21.66 -19.49
N ASP A 209 5.94 22.03 -19.55
CA ASP A 209 7.00 21.13 -19.98
C ASP A 209 7.43 20.17 -18.85
N TYR A 210 8.33 19.27 -19.17
CA TYR A 210 8.90 18.32 -18.22
C TYR A 210 9.50 19.00 -16.98
N PHE A 211 10.30 20.06 -17.16
CA PHE A 211 10.99 20.71 -16.06
C PHE A 211 10.05 21.48 -15.12
N ALA A 212 9.02 22.15 -15.68
CA ALA A 212 8.00 22.82 -14.90
C ALA A 212 7.22 21.82 -14.01
N LEU A 213 6.85 20.68 -14.58
CA LEU A 213 6.15 19.63 -13.86
C LEU A 213 7.05 19.01 -12.77
N MET A 214 8.33 18.80 -13.07
CA MET A 214 9.34 18.31 -12.11
C MET A 214 9.50 19.27 -10.93
N LYS A 215 9.71 20.54 -11.21
CA LYS A 215 9.84 21.59 -10.19
C LYS A 215 8.61 21.63 -9.28
N ARG A 216 7.43 21.55 -9.88
CA ARG A 216 6.16 21.55 -9.15
C ARG A 216 6.00 20.35 -8.22
N ARG A 217 6.39 19.18 -8.69
CA ARG A 217 6.37 17.92 -7.91
C ARG A 217 7.39 17.94 -6.78
N ALA A 218 8.60 18.41 -7.03
CA ALA A 218 9.61 18.61 -5.99
C ALA A 218 9.08 19.55 -4.89
N GLN A 219 8.41 20.64 -5.27
CA GLN A 219 7.76 21.55 -4.33
C GLN A 219 6.63 20.85 -3.55
N ALA A 220 5.81 20.03 -4.20
CA ALA A 220 4.75 19.26 -3.53
C ALA A 220 5.35 18.23 -2.54
N PHE A 221 6.43 17.57 -2.93
CA PHE A 221 7.15 16.64 -2.07
C PHE A 221 7.77 17.34 -0.86
N THR A 222 8.49 18.43 -1.05
CA THR A 222 9.10 19.19 0.06
C THR A 222 8.05 19.81 0.99
N ARG A 223 6.90 20.23 0.44
CA ARG A 223 5.79 20.76 1.24
C ARG A 223 5.23 19.76 2.25
N GLN A 224 5.31 18.45 1.98
CA GLN A 224 4.90 17.42 2.96
C GLN A 224 5.69 17.52 4.26
N PHE A 225 6.95 17.97 4.19
CA PHE A 225 7.83 18.12 5.35
C PHE A 225 7.76 19.50 5.99
N SER A 226 6.99 20.45 5.45
CA SER A 226 6.86 21.81 5.99
C SER A 226 6.22 21.85 7.37
N SER A 227 5.45 20.81 7.73
CA SER A 227 4.84 20.66 9.05
C SER A 227 5.01 19.21 9.50
N LEU A 228 5.77 19.00 10.59
CA LEU A 228 5.94 17.69 11.21
C LEU A 228 4.58 17.04 11.50
N ARG A 229 3.61 17.82 11.99
CA ARG A 229 2.26 17.34 12.26
C ARG A 229 1.56 16.80 10.99
N PHE A 230 1.63 17.55 9.89
CA PHE A 230 1.04 17.12 8.62
C PHE A 230 1.67 15.82 8.13
N TYR A 231 2.99 15.69 8.27
CA TYR A 231 3.72 14.49 7.87
C TYR A 231 3.38 13.29 8.77
N LEU A 232 3.33 13.46 10.09
CA LEU A 232 2.97 12.39 11.03
C LEU A 232 1.56 11.86 10.78
N ARG A 233 0.61 12.73 10.40
CA ARG A 233 -0.75 12.31 10.01
C ARG A 233 -0.76 11.35 8.81
N GLN A 234 0.18 11.47 7.91
CA GLN A 234 0.28 10.55 6.76
C GLN A 234 0.84 9.18 7.14
N LEU A 235 1.46 9.05 8.31
CA LEU A 235 2.01 7.80 8.83
C LEU A 235 1.06 7.06 9.78
N GLU A 236 0.06 7.74 10.35
CA GLU A 236 -0.80 7.17 11.41
C GLU A 236 -1.56 5.92 10.98
N PHE A 237 -2.27 5.98 9.86
CA PHE A 237 -3.02 4.83 9.33
C PHE A 237 -2.12 3.71 8.83
N PRO A 238 -1.12 3.96 7.96
CA PRO A 238 -0.19 2.91 7.57
C PRO A 238 0.47 2.22 8.77
N PHE A 239 0.88 2.98 9.77
CA PHE A 239 1.53 2.42 10.96
C PHE A 239 0.57 1.59 11.82
N ALA A 240 -0.66 2.06 12.03
CA ALA A 240 -1.69 1.28 12.72
C ALA A 240 -1.96 -0.06 12.04
N LEU A 241 -2.07 -0.06 10.70
CA LEU A 241 -2.27 -1.26 9.90
C LEU A 241 -1.04 -2.20 9.91
N PHE A 242 0.17 -1.65 9.97
CA PHE A 242 1.39 -2.44 10.21
C PHE A 242 1.33 -3.17 11.55
N LEU A 243 0.89 -2.51 12.62
CA LEU A 243 0.73 -3.11 13.95
C LEU A 243 -0.35 -4.21 13.94
N ILE A 244 -1.48 -3.98 13.28
CA ILE A 244 -2.55 -4.99 13.10
C ILE A 244 -2.02 -6.16 12.26
N GLY A 245 -1.26 -5.91 11.21
CA GLY A 245 -0.61 -6.94 10.38
C GLY A 245 0.41 -7.76 11.19
N LEU A 246 1.23 -7.10 12.01
CA LEU A 246 2.16 -7.77 12.93
C LEU A 246 1.41 -8.66 13.94
N TYR A 247 0.30 -8.17 14.49
CA TYR A 247 -0.57 -8.95 15.36
C TYR A 247 -1.12 -10.20 14.65
N ALA A 248 -1.71 -10.02 13.46
CA ALA A 248 -2.30 -11.10 12.67
C ALA A 248 -1.26 -12.18 12.30
N GLY A 249 -0.03 -11.76 11.91
CA GLY A 249 1.04 -12.67 11.59
C GLY A 249 1.57 -13.46 12.80
N ARG A 250 1.65 -12.82 13.98
CA ARG A 250 2.01 -13.55 15.22
C ARG A 250 0.97 -14.56 15.65
N ARG A 251 -0.31 -14.30 15.34
CA ARG A 251 -1.42 -15.23 15.58
C ARG A 251 -1.56 -16.28 14.48
N GLN A 252 -0.73 -16.21 13.43
CA GLN A 252 -0.75 -17.13 12.28
C GLN A 252 -2.15 -17.28 11.65
N ILE A 253 -2.92 -16.16 11.61
CA ILE A 253 -4.33 -16.17 11.18
C ILE A 253 -4.47 -16.73 9.75
N PHE A 254 -3.54 -16.34 8.85
CA PHE A 254 -3.55 -16.77 7.46
C PHE A 254 -2.81 -18.08 7.20
N GLU A 255 -1.90 -18.50 8.09
CA GLU A 255 -1.21 -19.79 8.02
C GLU A 255 -2.13 -20.92 8.49
N ASN A 256 -2.96 -20.65 9.53
CA ASN A 256 -3.95 -21.58 10.08
C ASN A 256 -5.38 -21.12 9.74
N LEU A 257 -5.65 -20.92 8.45
CA LEU A 257 -6.91 -20.35 7.99
C LEU A 257 -8.13 -21.18 8.37
N SER A 258 -8.02 -22.53 8.34
CA SER A 258 -9.10 -23.45 8.73
C SER A 258 -9.57 -23.21 10.17
N ALA A 259 -8.65 -23.02 11.10
CA ALA A 259 -8.97 -22.72 12.50
C ALA A 259 -9.54 -21.30 12.70
N ASN A 260 -9.21 -20.35 11.80
CA ASN A 260 -9.59 -18.94 11.90
C ASN A 260 -10.76 -18.56 10.96
N LEU A 261 -11.41 -19.52 10.31
CA LEU A 261 -12.40 -19.27 9.26
C LEU A 261 -13.57 -18.41 9.74
N GLN A 262 -14.05 -18.66 10.97
CA GLN A 262 -15.14 -17.87 11.56
C GLN A 262 -14.73 -16.42 11.81
N LEU A 263 -13.49 -16.18 12.28
CA LEU A 263 -12.95 -14.83 12.46
C LEU A 263 -12.90 -14.10 11.12
N VAL A 264 -12.35 -14.74 10.09
CA VAL A 264 -12.21 -14.15 8.74
C VAL A 264 -13.59 -13.81 8.16
N ARG A 265 -14.59 -14.69 8.31
CA ARG A 265 -15.98 -14.41 7.90
C ARG A 265 -16.61 -13.25 8.68
N ARG A 266 -16.38 -13.17 9.99
CA ARG A 266 -16.86 -12.04 10.80
C ARG A 266 -16.22 -10.72 10.32
N VAL A 267 -14.91 -10.70 10.13
CA VAL A 267 -14.19 -9.51 9.60
C VAL A 267 -14.74 -9.12 8.24
N MET A 268 -15.07 -10.07 7.37
CA MET A 268 -15.65 -9.79 6.06
C MET A 268 -17.00 -9.06 6.19
N TRP A 269 -17.94 -9.61 6.97
CA TRP A 269 -19.28 -9.01 7.09
C TRP A 269 -19.28 -7.68 7.86
N TRP A 270 -18.50 -7.58 8.92
CA TRP A 270 -18.33 -6.31 9.62
C TRP A 270 -17.62 -5.27 8.75
N GLY A 271 -16.61 -5.69 7.99
CA GLY A 271 -15.92 -4.83 7.02
C GLY A 271 -16.86 -4.28 5.96
N LEU A 272 -17.76 -5.13 5.42
CA LEU A 272 -18.77 -4.68 4.46
C LEU A 272 -19.77 -3.72 5.11
N GLY A 273 -20.37 -4.10 6.26
CA GLY A 273 -21.41 -3.30 6.91
C GLY A 273 -20.89 -1.94 7.37
N LEU A 274 -19.79 -1.92 8.14
CA LEU A 274 -19.17 -0.67 8.61
C LEU A 274 -18.63 0.18 7.45
N GLY A 275 -18.07 -0.47 6.44
CA GLY A 275 -17.57 0.21 5.26
C GLY A 275 -18.68 0.91 4.48
N LEU A 276 -19.77 0.22 4.17
CA LEU A 276 -20.90 0.80 3.45
C LEU A 276 -21.58 1.93 4.27
N VAL A 277 -21.81 1.71 5.56
CA VAL A 277 -22.39 2.76 6.42
C VAL A 277 -21.49 3.99 6.47
N GLY A 278 -20.17 3.83 6.70
CA GLY A 278 -19.26 4.96 6.76
C GLY A 278 -19.13 5.69 5.42
N GLN A 279 -19.08 4.99 4.29
CA GLN A 279 -19.08 5.61 2.96
C GLN A 279 -20.39 6.34 2.67
N SER A 280 -21.53 5.80 3.11
CA SER A 280 -22.81 6.49 2.97
C SER A 280 -22.86 7.79 3.79
N VAL A 281 -22.36 7.76 5.03
CA VAL A 281 -22.24 8.96 5.86
C VAL A 281 -21.33 9.99 5.20
N TRP A 282 -20.17 9.57 4.70
CA TRP A 282 -19.25 10.46 3.96
C TRP A 282 -19.94 11.08 2.74
N LEU A 283 -20.59 10.27 1.91
CA LEU A 283 -21.26 10.71 0.68
C LEU A 283 -22.38 11.73 0.98
N VAL A 284 -23.19 11.44 2.02
CA VAL A 284 -24.25 12.35 2.45
C VAL A 284 -23.65 13.66 2.98
N SER A 285 -22.59 13.59 3.78
CA SER A 285 -21.92 14.78 4.34
C SER A 285 -21.28 15.68 3.28
N GLU A 286 -20.81 15.08 2.18
CA GLU A 286 -20.20 15.80 1.05
C GLU A 286 -21.26 16.42 0.11
N LYS A 287 -22.35 15.69 -0.15
CA LYS A 287 -23.35 16.08 -1.17
C LYS A 287 -24.54 16.85 -0.60
N LEU A 288 -24.91 16.61 0.64
CA LEU A 288 -26.04 17.22 1.32
C LEU A 288 -25.58 17.98 2.58
N PRO A 289 -24.74 19.01 2.44
CA PRO A 289 -24.35 19.81 3.59
C PRO A 289 -25.60 20.47 4.17
N SER A 290 -25.85 20.29 5.45
CA SER A 290 -26.95 20.99 6.13
C SER A 290 -26.71 22.49 6.06
N PRO A 291 -27.67 23.31 5.63
CA PRO A 291 -27.55 24.77 5.65
C PRO A 291 -27.23 25.34 7.06
N ALA A 292 -27.72 24.64 8.09
CA ALA A 292 -27.49 25.04 9.49
C ALA A 292 -26.13 24.64 10.02
N TRP A 293 -25.55 23.52 9.52
CA TRP A 293 -24.31 22.92 10.05
C TRP A 293 -23.36 22.39 8.95
N PRO A 294 -23.04 23.17 7.91
CA PRO A 294 -22.26 22.66 6.76
C PRO A 294 -20.85 22.22 7.16
N TYR A 295 -20.22 22.93 8.09
CA TYR A 295 -18.88 22.61 8.59
C TYR A 295 -18.88 21.29 9.40
N PHE A 296 -19.84 21.12 10.30
CA PHE A 296 -19.92 19.93 11.16
C PHE A 296 -20.15 18.65 10.35
N THR A 297 -21.11 18.66 9.40
CA THR A 297 -21.43 17.48 8.59
C THR A 297 -20.24 17.07 7.75
N ARG A 298 -19.57 18.02 7.08
CA ARG A 298 -18.36 17.75 6.30
C ARG A 298 -17.23 17.20 7.17
N GLN A 299 -17.02 17.78 8.36
CA GLN A 299 -15.99 17.33 9.27
C GLN A 299 -16.28 15.92 9.83
N ALA A 300 -17.53 15.62 10.17
CA ALA A 300 -17.92 14.28 10.60
C ALA A 300 -17.66 13.24 9.50
N GLY A 301 -18.02 13.54 8.26
CA GLY A 301 -17.71 12.69 7.10
C GLY A 301 -16.21 12.42 6.97
N SER A 302 -15.39 13.46 6.99
CA SER A 302 -13.93 13.34 6.84
C SER A 302 -13.22 12.60 8.00
N ILE A 303 -13.81 12.60 9.20
CA ILE A 303 -13.31 11.82 10.34
C ILE A 303 -13.61 10.33 10.16
N LEU A 304 -14.79 9.98 9.62
CA LEU A 304 -15.26 8.59 9.48
C LEU A 304 -14.76 7.91 8.22
N GLU A 305 -14.57 8.65 7.12
CA GLU A 305 -14.15 8.13 5.81
C GLU A 305 -12.95 7.16 5.89
N PRO A 306 -11.81 7.49 6.55
CA PRO A 306 -10.67 6.60 6.57
C PRO A 306 -10.92 5.27 7.29
N PHE A 307 -11.84 5.24 8.25
CA PHE A 307 -12.26 3.98 8.90
C PHE A 307 -13.12 3.14 7.96
N ALA A 308 -13.99 3.77 7.19
CA ALA A 308 -14.79 3.11 6.17
C ALA A 308 -13.91 2.52 5.05
N ASP A 309 -12.86 3.23 4.64
CA ASP A 309 -11.86 2.77 3.67
C ASP A 309 -11.15 1.51 4.16
N VAL A 310 -10.68 1.54 5.40
CA VAL A 310 -10.05 0.38 6.05
C VAL A 310 -11.03 -0.79 6.20
N ALA A 311 -12.28 -0.52 6.56
CA ALA A 311 -13.31 -1.55 6.69
C ALA A 311 -13.57 -2.25 5.34
N LEU A 312 -13.77 -1.50 4.24
CA LEU A 312 -13.91 -2.05 2.89
C LEU A 312 -12.63 -2.76 2.42
N SER A 313 -11.45 -2.24 2.76
CA SER A 313 -10.18 -2.90 2.47
C SER A 313 -10.12 -4.30 3.11
N PHE A 314 -10.52 -4.44 4.36
CA PHE A 314 -10.59 -5.75 5.04
C PHE A 314 -11.70 -6.64 4.48
N PHE A 315 -12.84 -6.08 4.06
CA PHE A 315 -13.85 -6.82 3.31
C PHE A 315 -13.25 -7.43 2.05
N TYR A 316 -12.59 -6.65 1.21
CA TYR A 316 -11.96 -7.16 -0.02
C TYR A 316 -10.89 -8.21 0.27
N ALA A 317 -10.03 -7.95 1.25
CA ALA A 317 -8.97 -8.89 1.63
C ALA A 317 -9.53 -10.24 2.07
N THR A 318 -10.51 -10.23 2.97
CA THR A 318 -11.12 -11.45 3.52
C THR A 318 -11.99 -12.17 2.49
N ALA A 319 -12.72 -11.43 1.63
CA ALA A 319 -13.49 -12.00 0.53
C ALA A 319 -12.57 -12.75 -0.46
N VAL A 320 -11.46 -12.14 -0.90
CA VAL A 320 -10.48 -12.78 -1.79
C VAL A 320 -9.89 -14.04 -1.14
N VAL A 321 -9.53 -13.98 0.14
CA VAL A 321 -8.99 -15.15 0.86
C VAL A 321 -10.02 -16.28 0.96
N LEU A 322 -11.30 -15.98 1.26
CA LEU A 322 -12.36 -16.97 1.33
C LEU A 322 -12.70 -17.56 -0.04
N LEU A 323 -12.76 -16.73 -1.09
CA LEU A 323 -12.98 -17.19 -2.46
C LEU A 323 -11.85 -18.11 -2.92
N ALA A 324 -10.60 -17.80 -2.56
CA ALA A 324 -9.44 -18.64 -2.90
C ALA A 324 -9.47 -20.04 -2.24
N GLN A 325 -10.35 -20.29 -1.24
CA GLN A 325 -10.57 -21.65 -0.70
C GLN A 325 -11.43 -22.54 -1.61
N HIS A 326 -12.25 -21.94 -2.48
CA HIS A 326 -13.09 -22.69 -3.42
C HIS A 326 -12.33 -23.01 -4.69
N THR A 327 -12.31 -24.25 -5.10
CA THR A 327 -11.53 -24.75 -6.24
C THR A 327 -11.76 -23.99 -7.55
N GLY A 328 -13.01 -23.61 -7.85
CA GLY A 328 -13.35 -22.82 -9.03
C GLY A 328 -12.77 -21.41 -9.00
N TRP A 329 -13.01 -20.68 -7.93
CA TRP A 329 -12.51 -19.34 -7.74
C TRP A 329 -10.98 -19.29 -7.60
N ARG A 330 -10.38 -20.30 -6.97
CA ARG A 330 -8.92 -20.41 -6.87
C ARG A 330 -8.26 -20.45 -8.23
N LYS A 331 -8.79 -21.21 -9.18
CA LYS A 331 -8.25 -21.26 -10.56
C LYS A 331 -8.27 -19.89 -11.24
N PHE A 332 -9.34 -19.11 -11.00
CA PHE A 332 -9.48 -17.76 -11.53
C PHE A 332 -8.54 -16.76 -10.84
N LEU A 333 -8.37 -16.87 -9.51
CA LEU A 333 -7.54 -15.96 -8.72
C LEU A 333 -6.04 -16.31 -8.72
N ALA A 334 -5.67 -17.58 -8.97
CA ALA A 334 -4.28 -18.04 -8.95
C ALA A 334 -3.31 -17.24 -9.84
N PRO A 335 -3.70 -16.79 -11.05
CA PRO A 335 -2.83 -15.96 -11.87
C PRO A 335 -2.38 -14.67 -11.18
N LEU A 336 -3.20 -14.09 -10.28
CA LEU A 336 -2.88 -12.89 -9.53
C LEU A 336 -1.67 -13.07 -8.59
N ALA A 337 -1.30 -14.30 -8.25
CA ALA A 337 -0.11 -14.56 -7.45
C ALA A 337 1.18 -14.10 -8.16
N ALA A 338 1.21 -14.09 -9.49
CA ALA A 338 2.39 -13.66 -10.25
C ALA A 338 2.66 -12.15 -10.09
N PRO A 339 1.73 -11.22 -10.38
CA PRO A 339 1.95 -9.81 -10.08
C PRO A 339 2.12 -9.55 -8.58
N GLY A 340 1.50 -10.34 -7.69
CA GLY A 340 1.72 -10.23 -6.25
C GLY A 340 3.15 -10.58 -5.81
N ARG A 341 3.82 -11.51 -6.48
CA ARG A 341 5.25 -11.82 -6.28
C ARG A 341 6.18 -10.75 -6.83
N MET A 342 5.71 -9.96 -7.80
CA MET A 342 6.40 -8.85 -8.45
C MET A 342 5.77 -7.50 -8.07
N ALA A 343 5.19 -7.38 -6.86
CA ALA A 343 4.40 -6.22 -6.45
C ALA A 343 5.18 -4.89 -6.49
N LEU A 344 6.46 -4.90 -6.11
CA LEU A 344 7.30 -3.70 -6.19
C LEU A 344 7.61 -3.33 -7.64
N THR A 345 7.92 -4.32 -8.49
CA THR A 345 8.17 -4.10 -9.91
C THR A 345 6.92 -3.53 -10.60
N ASN A 346 5.75 -4.14 -10.38
CA ASN A 346 4.49 -3.68 -10.99
C ASN A 346 4.08 -2.29 -10.48
N TYR A 347 4.21 -2.02 -9.18
CA TYR A 347 3.99 -0.67 -8.63
C TYR A 347 4.86 0.41 -9.30
N LEU A 348 6.14 0.12 -9.53
CA LEU A 348 7.04 1.04 -10.24
C LEU A 348 6.68 1.16 -11.73
N LEU A 349 6.25 0.07 -12.38
CA LEU A 349 5.77 0.10 -13.76
C LEU A 349 4.49 0.94 -13.88
N GLN A 350 3.57 0.87 -12.93
CA GLN A 350 2.38 1.74 -12.88
C GLN A 350 2.78 3.21 -12.76
N SER A 351 3.76 3.55 -11.92
CA SER A 351 4.29 4.91 -11.86
C SER A 351 4.84 5.39 -13.20
N VAL A 352 5.58 4.53 -13.92
CA VAL A 352 6.09 4.82 -15.27
C VAL A 352 4.95 4.96 -16.27
N ALA A 353 3.93 4.09 -16.21
CA ALA A 353 2.77 4.16 -17.09
C ALA A 353 2.05 5.51 -16.94
N PHE A 354 1.76 5.96 -15.72
CA PHE A 354 1.16 7.27 -15.49
C PHE A 354 2.09 8.44 -15.86
N ALA A 355 3.41 8.29 -15.72
CA ALA A 355 4.37 9.28 -16.20
C ALA A 355 4.36 9.44 -17.73
N ILE A 356 3.92 8.41 -18.46
CA ILE A 356 3.75 8.45 -19.92
C ILE A 356 2.33 8.91 -20.29
N LEU A 357 1.30 8.41 -19.58
CA LEU A 357 -0.09 8.70 -19.93
C LEU A 357 -0.49 10.16 -19.67
N CYS A 358 -0.11 10.71 -18.50
CA CYS A 358 -0.66 11.98 -18.03
C CYS A 358 -0.05 13.23 -18.68
N PRO A 359 1.28 13.41 -18.77
CA PRO A 359 1.84 14.69 -19.18
C PRO A 359 1.60 14.99 -20.65
N ARG A 360 1.46 16.29 -20.96
CA ARG A 360 1.30 16.78 -22.33
C ARG A 360 2.49 16.45 -23.23
N TYR A 361 3.71 16.46 -22.69
CA TYR A 361 4.91 16.11 -23.45
C TYR A 361 5.02 14.62 -23.81
N ALA A 362 4.09 13.81 -23.33
CA ALA A 362 3.94 12.40 -23.70
C ALA A 362 2.55 12.16 -24.33
N LEU A 363 1.61 11.48 -23.68
CA LEU A 363 0.28 11.20 -24.23
C LEU A 363 -0.78 12.27 -23.89
N GLY A 364 -0.56 13.10 -22.87
CA GLY A 364 -1.42 14.24 -22.54
C GLY A 364 -2.82 13.88 -22.05
N LEU A 365 -3.00 12.70 -21.47
CA LEU A 365 -4.34 12.20 -21.09
C LEU A 365 -4.82 12.71 -19.71
N PHE A 366 -4.08 13.61 -19.06
CA PHE A 366 -4.45 14.17 -17.77
C PHE A 366 -5.81 14.88 -17.83
N GLU A 367 -6.81 14.36 -17.07
CA GLU A 367 -8.20 14.84 -17.05
C GLU A 367 -8.85 14.94 -18.47
N GLN A 368 -8.52 14.00 -19.38
CA GLN A 368 -9.06 13.98 -20.76
C GLN A 368 -9.90 12.74 -21.05
N VAL A 369 -9.91 11.74 -20.18
CA VAL A 369 -10.52 10.43 -20.42
C VAL A 369 -11.77 10.27 -19.57
N ARG A 370 -12.88 9.77 -20.18
CA ARG A 370 -14.11 9.49 -19.41
C ARG A 370 -13.88 8.35 -18.41
N PRO A 371 -14.53 8.34 -17.22
CA PRO A 371 -14.31 7.34 -16.17
C PRO A 371 -14.36 5.89 -16.64
N ALA A 372 -15.36 5.51 -17.46
CA ALA A 372 -15.46 4.14 -17.98
C ALA A 372 -14.28 3.75 -18.88
N GLN A 373 -13.80 4.67 -19.70
CA GLN A 373 -12.64 4.44 -20.58
C GLN A 373 -11.34 4.34 -19.75
N ALA A 374 -11.20 5.18 -18.74
CA ALA A 374 -10.05 5.16 -17.85
C ALA A 374 -9.97 3.85 -17.03
N TRP A 375 -11.13 3.31 -16.60
CA TRP A 375 -11.16 1.95 -16.02
C TRP A 375 -10.69 0.89 -17.03
N GLY A 376 -11.09 1.03 -18.32
CA GLY A 376 -10.58 0.19 -19.41
C GLY A 376 -9.05 0.26 -19.53
N VAL A 377 -8.49 1.47 -19.46
CA VAL A 377 -7.02 1.68 -19.45
C VAL A 377 -6.37 0.97 -18.27
N ALA A 378 -6.91 1.09 -17.06
CA ALA A 378 -6.38 0.40 -15.87
C ALA A 378 -6.40 -1.13 -16.05
N VAL A 379 -7.50 -1.68 -16.56
CA VAL A 379 -7.64 -3.12 -16.81
C VAL A 379 -6.64 -3.60 -17.88
N VAL A 380 -6.42 -2.83 -18.94
CA VAL A 380 -5.44 -3.16 -19.98
C VAL A 380 -4.02 -3.15 -19.42
N ILE A 381 -3.64 -2.10 -18.69
CA ILE A 381 -2.29 -2.03 -18.09
C ILE A 381 -2.08 -3.19 -17.12
N PHE A 382 -3.03 -3.46 -16.23
CA PHE A 382 -2.92 -4.59 -15.30
C PHE A 382 -2.89 -5.94 -16.04
N GLY A 383 -3.66 -6.09 -17.10
CA GLY A 383 -3.62 -7.29 -17.97
C GLY A 383 -2.23 -7.52 -18.56
N LEU A 384 -1.58 -6.45 -19.03
CA LEU A 384 -0.19 -6.51 -19.52
C LEU A 384 0.78 -6.87 -18.38
N GLU A 385 0.64 -6.26 -17.21
CA GLU A 385 1.45 -6.59 -16.02
C GLU A 385 1.28 -8.05 -15.61
N LEU A 386 0.06 -8.57 -15.66
CA LEU A 386 -0.25 -9.97 -15.35
C LEU A 386 0.47 -10.91 -16.32
N VAL A 387 0.35 -10.67 -17.64
CA VAL A 387 1.00 -11.48 -18.68
C VAL A 387 2.52 -11.41 -18.57
N ILE A 388 3.07 -10.20 -18.40
CA ILE A 388 4.51 -10.00 -18.21
C ILE A 388 4.99 -10.69 -16.94
N SER A 389 4.27 -10.59 -15.82
CA SER A 389 4.64 -11.24 -14.56
C SER A 389 4.62 -12.76 -14.67
N LEU A 390 3.61 -13.35 -15.34
CA LEU A 390 3.53 -14.78 -15.59
C LEU A 390 4.69 -15.27 -16.47
N TRP A 391 4.95 -14.55 -17.58
CA TRP A 391 6.05 -14.88 -18.49
C TRP A 391 7.42 -14.75 -17.82
N TRP A 392 7.65 -13.66 -17.06
CA TRP A 392 8.89 -13.40 -16.35
C TRP A 392 9.19 -14.47 -15.31
N LEU A 393 8.22 -14.80 -14.44
CA LEU A 393 8.41 -15.76 -13.36
C LEU A 393 8.54 -17.22 -13.81
N ARG A 394 8.29 -17.52 -15.08
CA ARG A 394 8.67 -18.83 -15.69
C ARG A 394 10.17 -18.96 -15.91
N ARG A 395 10.89 -17.85 -16.07
CA ARG A 395 12.34 -17.82 -16.38
C ARG A 395 13.19 -17.34 -15.22
N PHE A 396 12.64 -16.46 -14.39
CA PHE A 396 13.33 -15.76 -13.32
C PHE A 396 12.67 -16.00 -11.96
N ARG A 397 13.49 -16.03 -10.89
CA ARG A 397 13.01 -16.28 -9.51
C ARG A 397 12.29 -15.11 -8.89
N PHE A 398 12.65 -13.88 -9.27
CA PHE A 398 12.20 -12.62 -8.69
C PHE A 398 11.90 -11.61 -9.80
N GLY A 399 11.02 -10.64 -9.54
CA GLY A 399 10.92 -9.47 -10.39
C GLY A 399 12.21 -8.64 -10.37
N PRO A 400 12.44 -7.77 -11.37
CA PRO A 400 13.66 -6.95 -11.44
C PRO A 400 13.89 -6.08 -10.19
N SER A 401 12.86 -5.37 -9.73
CA SER A 401 12.96 -4.50 -8.56
C SER A 401 13.09 -5.29 -7.26
N GLU A 402 12.39 -6.43 -7.13
CA GLU A 402 12.53 -7.34 -6.00
C GLU A 402 13.93 -7.96 -5.95
N TRP A 403 14.51 -8.28 -7.09
CA TRP A 403 15.87 -8.79 -7.18
C TRP A 403 16.88 -7.75 -6.72
N LEU A 404 16.79 -6.52 -7.22
CA LEU A 404 17.65 -5.43 -6.80
C LEU A 404 17.49 -5.12 -5.30
N TRP A 405 16.25 -5.06 -4.82
CA TRP A 405 15.96 -4.87 -3.39
C TRP A 405 16.61 -5.95 -2.52
N ARG A 406 16.56 -7.22 -2.97
CA ARG A 406 17.23 -8.34 -2.30
C ARG A 406 18.75 -8.21 -2.36
N ALA A 407 19.33 -7.86 -3.49
CA ALA A 407 20.77 -7.65 -3.64
C ALA A 407 21.27 -6.59 -2.64
N LEU A 408 20.59 -5.45 -2.53
CA LEU A 408 20.88 -4.40 -1.55
C LEU A 408 20.70 -4.87 -0.11
N THR A 409 19.67 -5.68 0.16
CA THR A 409 19.38 -6.22 1.50
C THR A 409 20.46 -7.19 1.97
N TYR A 410 20.83 -8.15 1.11
CA TYR A 410 21.78 -9.22 1.48
C TYR A 410 23.24 -8.85 1.22
N GLY A 411 23.52 -7.76 0.49
CA GLY A 411 24.86 -7.36 0.09
C GLY A 411 25.50 -8.28 -0.96
N GLN A 412 24.72 -9.16 -1.57
CA GLN A 412 25.15 -10.15 -2.55
C GLN A 412 24.12 -10.31 -3.67
N LEU A 413 24.59 -10.40 -4.91
CA LEU A 413 23.76 -10.68 -6.06
C LEU A 413 23.18 -12.10 -5.99
N GLN A 414 21.87 -12.18 -5.84
CA GLN A 414 21.17 -13.48 -5.82
C GLN A 414 21.04 -14.04 -7.24
N PRO A 415 21.13 -15.38 -7.44
CA PRO A 415 20.93 -15.97 -8.76
C PRO A 415 19.51 -15.68 -9.27
N MET A 416 19.42 -14.95 -10.36
CA MET A 416 18.15 -14.46 -10.92
C MET A 416 17.44 -15.54 -11.74
N ARG A 417 18.19 -16.35 -12.54
CA ARG A 417 17.62 -17.40 -13.40
C ARG A 417 17.24 -18.64 -12.58
N ILE A 418 16.16 -19.29 -12.98
CA ILE A 418 15.80 -20.61 -12.48
C ILE A 418 16.75 -21.61 -13.15
N ARG A 419 17.63 -22.28 -12.37
CA ARG A 419 18.44 -23.41 -12.91
C ARG A 419 17.47 -24.56 -13.18
N GLN A 420 17.38 -24.98 -14.43
CA GLN A 420 16.75 -26.26 -14.74
C GLN A 420 17.61 -27.35 -14.13
N PRO A 421 17.05 -28.39 -13.49
CA PRO A 421 17.84 -29.56 -13.08
C PRO A 421 18.49 -30.15 -14.32
N SER A 422 19.80 -30.36 -14.23
CA SER A 422 20.56 -31.00 -15.31
C SER A 422 20.01 -32.42 -15.58
N PRO A 423 19.72 -32.82 -16.81
CA PRO A 423 19.21 -34.16 -17.14
C PRO A 423 20.15 -35.29 -16.77
N LEU A 424 21.41 -34.98 -16.40
CA LEU A 424 22.49 -35.98 -16.18
C LEU A 424 22.49 -36.64 -14.79
N ALA A 425 21.55 -36.29 -13.89
CA ALA A 425 21.54 -36.89 -12.54
C ALA A 425 20.64 -38.13 -12.37
N VAL A 426 19.89 -38.54 -13.40
CA VAL A 426 18.99 -39.72 -13.33
C VAL A 426 19.63 -41.01 -13.87
N GLY A 427 20.82 -40.94 -14.37
CA GLY A 427 21.46 -42.04 -15.12
C GLY A 427 22.54 -42.89 -14.42
N LYS A 428 22.67 -42.82 -13.06
CA LYS A 428 23.67 -43.68 -12.36
C LYS A 428 23.13 -44.27 -11.05
N SER A 429 22.16 -45.14 -11.16
CA SER A 429 21.86 -46.14 -10.11
C SER A 429 21.13 -47.36 -10.65
N SER A 430 21.67 -47.94 -11.75
CA SER A 430 21.30 -49.30 -12.12
C SER A 430 22.49 -49.94 -12.82
N GLY A 431 23.29 -50.67 -12.05
CA GLY A 431 24.35 -51.51 -12.62
C GLY A 431 25.50 -51.75 -11.67
N SER A 432 25.32 -52.62 -10.71
CA SER A 432 26.33 -53.57 -10.27
C SER A 432 25.73 -54.54 -9.26
N GLY A 433 25.57 -55.75 -9.72
CA GLY A 433 25.95 -57.00 -9.13
C GLY A 433 25.14 -57.56 -7.99
#